data_313a6c464fde60c07561e15f41553550
#
_entry.id   313a6c464fde60c07561e15f41553550
#
_cell.length_a   1.000
_cell.length_b   1.000
_cell.length_c   1.000
_cell.angle_alpha   90.00
_cell.angle_beta   90.00
_cell.angle_gamma   90.00
#
_symmetry.space_group_name_H-M   'P 1'
#
loop_
_entity.id
_entity.type
_entity.pdbx_description
1 polymer ?
#
loop_
_entity_poly.entity_id
_entity_poly.type
_entity_poly.pdbx_seq_one_letter_code
_entity_poly.pdbx_strand_id
1 'polypeptide(L)'
;GMETTESFSIKLEQILPWQDGQYAEVFLGIRDYDEISAKMSEEVKNSLLYHLGTHIQKHLKGQEMVCHVKKDEFLLLLDNHVEAAWEKIGHIMIMFEAMIGDKYPDVSINLYSGIYYLESRGYRPEEIFRIGKTLKNKAKRYCTLENSIYENRKSAGNIIDKEAGILNRGNLTRLKGFMNRAAKGERLTVGFIGGSITQGFSATDPDKCYAARTFGWLKKVFPNTEFDYVNAGIG
;
A
#
# COMPACT_ATOMS: atom_id res chain seq x y z
N GLY A 1 -15.28 13.71 -6.15
CA GLY A 1 -14.40 13.40 -7.27
C GLY A 1 -12.93 13.51 -6.85
N MET A 2 -12.00 13.04 -7.66
CA MET A 2 -10.58 13.31 -7.42
C MET A 2 -10.31 14.80 -7.43
N GLU A 3 -9.43 15.24 -6.54
CA GLU A 3 -9.03 16.64 -6.49
C GLU A 3 -8.19 17.00 -7.72
N THR A 4 -8.38 18.22 -8.21
CA THR A 4 -7.38 18.84 -9.09
C THR A 4 -6.16 19.25 -8.25
N THR A 5 -5.01 19.50 -8.88
CA THR A 5 -3.83 19.99 -8.16
C THR A 5 -4.10 21.31 -7.42
N GLU A 6 -4.92 22.19 -7.98
CA GLU A 6 -5.37 23.44 -7.37
C GLU A 6 -6.25 23.19 -6.14
N SER A 7 -7.29 22.36 -6.30
CA SER A 7 -8.20 22.03 -5.19
C SER A 7 -7.45 21.30 -4.06
N PHE A 8 -6.54 20.41 -4.40
CA PHE A 8 -5.69 19.71 -3.44
C PHE A 8 -4.82 20.70 -2.65
N SER A 9 -4.18 21.67 -3.33
CA SER A 9 -3.38 22.71 -2.69
C SER A 9 -4.19 23.54 -1.69
N ILE A 10 -5.38 24.00 -2.09
CA ILE A 10 -6.27 24.79 -1.22
C ILE A 10 -6.65 24.00 0.04
N LYS A 11 -6.98 22.72 -0.11
CA LYS A 11 -7.30 21.86 1.04
C LYS A 11 -6.10 21.60 1.93
N LEU A 12 -4.89 21.43 1.37
CA LEU A 12 -3.66 21.31 2.15
C LEU A 12 -3.43 22.55 3.03
N GLU A 13 -3.66 23.75 2.51
CA GLU A 13 -3.54 25.00 3.28
C GLU A 13 -4.51 25.05 4.45
N GLN A 14 -5.67 24.41 4.33
CA GLN A 14 -6.67 24.37 5.41
C GLN A 14 -6.35 23.33 6.49
N ILE A 15 -5.73 22.20 6.12
CA ILE A 15 -5.48 21.05 7.00
C ILE A 15 -4.13 21.17 7.72
N LEU A 16 -3.04 21.40 6.98
CA LEU A 16 -1.68 21.27 7.49
C LEU A 16 -1.30 22.22 8.63
N PRO A 17 -1.79 23.49 8.71
CA PRO A 17 -1.43 24.39 9.79
C PRO A 17 -1.87 23.93 11.18
N TRP A 18 -2.88 23.07 11.26
CA TRP A 18 -3.56 22.70 12.50
C TRP A 18 -3.19 21.31 13.04
N GLN A 19 -2.39 20.53 12.30
CA GLN A 19 -2.19 19.13 12.59
C GLN A 19 -0.69 18.81 12.83
N ASP A 20 -0.38 18.21 13.97
CA ASP A 20 0.96 17.74 14.33
C ASP A 20 1.09 16.25 14.01
N GLY A 21 1.96 15.90 13.05
CA GLY A 21 2.41 14.51 12.85
C GLY A 21 1.34 13.47 12.53
N GLN A 22 0.12 13.92 12.22
CA GLN A 22 -1.03 13.02 11.98
C GLN A 22 -1.12 12.53 10.54
N TYR A 23 -0.46 13.21 9.60
CA TYR A 23 -0.59 12.91 8.19
C TYR A 23 0.67 12.29 7.60
N ALA A 24 0.44 11.44 6.61
CA ALA A 24 1.45 10.95 5.70
C ALA A 24 1.12 11.39 4.28
N GLU A 25 2.13 11.91 3.59
CA GLU A 25 2.09 12.11 2.16
C GLU A 25 2.47 10.82 1.47
N VAL A 26 1.68 10.41 0.49
CA VAL A 26 1.87 9.17 -0.24
C VAL A 26 1.90 9.44 -1.74
N PHE A 27 2.99 9.05 -2.39
CA PHE A 27 3.06 8.92 -3.83
C PHE A 27 2.64 7.51 -4.23
N LEU A 28 1.78 7.39 -5.23
CA LEU A 28 1.37 6.13 -5.83
C LEU A 28 1.52 6.20 -7.35
N GLY A 29 2.09 5.18 -7.96
CA GLY A 29 2.25 5.06 -9.39
C GLY A 29 2.18 3.62 -9.89
N ILE A 30 2.11 3.47 -11.21
CA ILE A 30 2.13 2.17 -11.89
C ILE A 30 3.56 1.90 -12.35
N ARG A 31 4.08 0.72 -12.01
CA ARG A 31 5.43 0.32 -12.42
C ARG A 31 5.48 0.15 -13.94
N ASP A 32 6.55 0.68 -14.53
CA ASP A 32 6.84 0.61 -15.96
C ASP A 32 5.66 1.09 -16.85
N TYR A 33 4.92 2.11 -16.33
CA TYR A 33 3.72 2.62 -16.99
C TYR A 33 3.95 3.02 -18.45
N ASP A 34 5.07 3.65 -18.77
CA ASP A 34 5.37 4.09 -20.14
C ASP A 34 5.47 2.89 -21.10
N GLU A 35 6.07 1.77 -20.67
CA GLU A 35 6.18 0.54 -21.48
C GLU A 35 4.84 -0.18 -21.59
N ILE A 36 4.10 -0.28 -20.48
CA ILE A 36 2.81 -0.95 -20.43
C ILE A 36 1.79 -0.16 -21.25
N SER A 37 1.74 1.16 -21.06
CA SER A 37 0.78 2.03 -21.74
C SER A 37 1.03 2.13 -23.25
N ALA A 38 2.27 1.97 -23.71
CA ALA A 38 2.58 1.93 -25.15
C ALA A 38 1.88 0.78 -25.89
N LYS A 39 1.48 -0.28 -25.17
CA LYS A 39 0.77 -1.45 -25.72
C LYS A 39 -0.74 -1.34 -25.60
N MET A 40 -1.27 -0.27 -25.00
CA MET A 40 -2.68 -0.06 -24.75
C MET A 40 -3.27 1.01 -25.66
N SER A 41 -4.57 0.87 -26.00
CA SER A 41 -5.33 1.97 -26.61
C SER A 41 -5.52 3.12 -25.61
N GLU A 42 -5.75 4.33 -26.12
CA GLU A 42 -6.03 5.49 -25.25
C GLU A 42 -7.26 5.28 -24.35
N GLU A 43 -8.26 4.57 -24.84
CA GLU A 43 -9.46 4.23 -24.08
C GLU A 43 -9.13 3.33 -22.88
N VAL A 44 -8.30 2.30 -23.09
CA VAL A 44 -7.86 1.38 -22.02
C VAL A 44 -7.00 2.11 -20.99
N LYS A 45 -6.08 2.99 -21.42
CA LYS A 45 -5.27 3.82 -20.52
C LYS A 45 -6.15 4.70 -19.62
N ASN A 46 -7.08 5.43 -20.23
CA ASN A 46 -7.99 6.31 -19.50
C ASN A 46 -8.89 5.52 -18.53
N SER A 47 -9.38 4.37 -18.96
CA SER A 47 -10.17 3.47 -18.13
C SER A 47 -9.37 2.94 -16.93
N LEU A 48 -8.12 2.53 -17.14
CA LEU A 48 -7.22 2.05 -16.08
C LEU A 48 -6.97 3.13 -15.02
N LEU A 49 -6.61 4.35 -15.44
CA LEU A 49 -6.35 5.46 -14.54
C LEU A 49 -7.62 5.91 -13.80
N TYR A 50 -8.75 5.93 -14.48
CA TYR A 50 -10.05 6.22 -13.86
C TYR A 50 -10.39 5.18 -12.78
N HIS A 51 -10.21 3.89 -13.08
CA HIS A 51 -10.44 2.83 -12.10
C HIS A 51 -9.50 2.93 -10.90
N LEU A 52 -8.21 3.25 -11.12
CA LEU A 52 -7.26 3.45 -10.03
C LEU A 52 -7.67 4.61 -9.14
N GLY A 53 -7.95 5.76 -9.71
CA GLY A 53 -8.40 6.93 -8.95
C GLY A 53 -9.70 6.67 -8.17
N THR A 54 -10.69 6.03 -8.80
CA THR A 54 -11.96 5.67 -8.15
C THR A 54 -11.76 4.65 -7.04
N HIS A 55 -10.87 3.67 -7.24
CA HIS A 55 -10.54 2.68 -6.23
C HIS A 55 -9.88 3.33 -5.02
N ILE A 56 -8.89 4.19 -5.22
CA ILE A 56 -8.27 4.95 -4.14
C ILE A 56 -9.33 5.72 -3.35
N GLN A 57 -10.18 6.49 -4.03
CA GLN A 57 -11.21 7.31 -3.38
C GLN A 57 -12.15 6.54 -2.46
N LYS A 58 -12.53 5.31 -2.82
CA LYS A 58 -13.40 4.46 -2.01
C LYS A 58 -12.79 4.09 -0.65
N HIS A 59 -11.46 4.16 -0.52
CA HIS A 59 -10.74 3.82 0.71
C HIS A 59 -10.39 5.05 1.55
N LEU A 60 -10.57 6.26 1.02
CA LEU A 60 -10.31 7.49 1.77
C LEU A 60 -11.44 7.81 2.75
N LYS A 61 -11.06 8.34 3.92
CA LYS A 61 -11.98 8.69 5.01
C LYS A 61 -11.67 10.08 5.55
N GLY A 62 -12.70 10.75 6.07
CA GLY A 62 -12.53 12.04 6.76
C GLY A 62 -11.89 13.11 5.87
N GLN A 63 -10.72 13.58 6.27
CA GLN A 63 -9.97 14.64 5.56
C GLN A 63 -8.90 14.09 4.61
N GLU A 64 -8.82 12.77 4.46
CA GLU A 64 -7.93 12.16 3.49
C GLU A 64 -8.33 12.54 2.06
N MET A 65 -7.35 12.70 1.20
CA MET A 65 -7.60 13.13 -0.16
C MET A 65 -6.59 12.57 -1.15
N VAL A 66 -6.98 12.56 -2.42
CA VAL A 66 -6.14 12.14 -3.54
C VAL A 66 -6.22 13.15 -4.67
N CYS A 67 -5.06 13.41 -5.25
CA CYS A 67 -4.91 14.22 -6.46
C CYS A 67 -4.27 13.37 -7.55
N HIS A 68 -4.85 13.39 -8.76
CA HIS A 68 -4.19 12.87 -9.95
C HIS A 68 -3.29 13.97 -10.52
N VAL A 69 -1.98 13.80 -10.41
CA VAL A 69 -1.02 14.83 -10.80
C VAL A 69 -0.80 14.85 -12.30
N LYS A 70 -0.41 13.71 -12.87
CA LYS A 70 -0.23 13.52 -14.32
C LYS A 70 0.05 12.04 -14.64
N LYS A 71 -0.22 11.59 -15.85
CA LYS A 71 0.00 10.21 -16.30
C LYS A 71 -0.55 9.21 -15.25
N ASP A 72 0.31 8.36 -14.70
CA ASP A 72 0.03 7.37 -13.66
C ASP A 72 0.31 7.86 -12.23
N GLU A 73 0.61 9.15 -12.05
CA GLU A 73 1.05 9.73 -10.79
C GLU A 73 -0.13 10.21 -9.93
N PHE A 74 -0.28 9.60 -8.78
CA PHE A 74 -1.25 10.01 -7.75
C PHE A 74 -0.52 10.47 -6.49
N LEU A 75 -1.00 11.55 -5.90
CA LEU A 75 -0.53 12.07 -4.63
C LEU A 75 -1.68 12.02 -3.64
N LEU A 76 -1.44 11.42 -2.47
CA LEU A 76 -2.43 11.26 -1.43
C LEU A 76 -1.95 11.93 -0.15
N LEU A 77 -2.91 12.45 0.62
CA LEU A 77 -2.72 12.78 2.03
C LEU A 77 -3.54 11.80 2.84
N LEU A 78 -2.89 10.99 3.67
CA LEU A 78 -3.52 9.98 4.53
C LEU A 78 -3.40 10.36 5.99
N ASP A 79 -4.47 10.11 6.76
CA ASP A 79 -4.45 10.22 8.21
C ASP A 79 -3.77 8.99 8.82
N ASN A 80 -2.58 9.20 9.39
CA ASN A 80 -1.77 8.13 9.97
C ASN A 80 -2.11 7.86 11.45
N HIS A 81 -3.07 8.58 12.03
CA HIS A 81 -3.45 8.43 13.42
C HIS A 81 -4.41 7.26 13.65
N VAL A 82 -5.37 7.09 12.74
CA VAL A 82 -6.41 6.04 12.85
C VAL A 82 -5.92 4.72 12.29
N GLU A 83 -5.20 4.75 11.18
CA GLU A 83 -4.66 3.57 10.49
C GLU A 83 -3.28 3.93 9.93
N ALA A 84 -2.29 3.04 10.13
CA ALA A 84 -0.96 3.29 9.60
C ALA A 84 -1.00 3.46 8.07
N ALA A 85 -0.40 4.54 7.56
CA ALA A 85 -0.44 4.86 6.14
C ALA A 85 0.08 3.72 5.25
N TRP A 86 1.11 2.97 5.71
CA TRP A 86 1.65 1.83 4.98
C TRP A 86 0.66 0.64 4.91
N GLU A 87 -0.14 0.41 5.96
CA GLU A 87 -1.18 -0.65 5.96
C GLU A 87 -2.27 -0.28 4.96
N LYS A 88 -2.74 0.95 5.01
CA LYS A 88 -3.80 1.45 4.14
C LYS A 88 -3.39 1.44 2.67
N ILE A 89 -2.22 1.99 2.34
CA ILE A 89 -1.78 2.01 0.94
C ILE A 89 -1.48 0.60 0.43
N GLY A 90 -0.94 -0.27 1.28
CA GLY A 90 -0.73 -1.69 0.94
C GLY A 90 -2.04 -2.40 0.61
N HIS A 91 -3.10 -2.15 1.38
CA HIS A 91 -4.44 -2.67 1.10
C HIS A 91 -4.98 -2.15 -0.24
N ILE A 92 -4.93 -0.84 -0.46
CA ILE A 92 -5.38 -0.22 -1.72
C ILE A 92 -4.66 -0.85 -2.92
N MET A 93 -3.35 -1.03 -2.85
CA MET A 93 -2.54 -1.60 -3.93
C MET A 93 -2.91 -3.06 -4.21
N ILE A 94 -2.96 -3.91 -3.19
CA ILE A 94 -3.27 -5.34 -3.32
C ILE A 94 -4.67 -5.54 -3.93
N MET A 95 -5.66 -4.81 -3.41
CA MET A 95 -7.04 -4.93 -3.89
C MET A 95 -7.20 -4.44 -5.32
N PHE A 96 -6.49 -3.35 -5.69
CA PHE A 96 -6.51 -2.85 -7.06
C PHE A 96 -5.85 -3.83 -8.04
N GLU A 97 -4.66 -4.33 -7.73
CA GLU A 97 -3.94 -5.29 -8.57
C GLU A 97 -4.75 -6.58 -8.80
N ALA A 98 -5.42 -7.07 -7.76
CA ALA A 98 -6.32 -8.21 -7.87
C ALA A 98 -7.51 -7.93 -8.81
N MET A 99 -8.18 -6.79 -8.62
CA MET A 99 -9.33 -6.39 -9.44
C MET A 99 -8.96 -6.19 -10.91
N ILE A 100 -7.81 -5.57 -11.17
CA ILE A 100 -7.35 -5.27 -12.54
C ILE A 100 -6.86 -6.54 -13.23
N GLY A 101 -6.20 -7.46 -12.52
CA GLY A 101 -5.77 -8.74 -13.09
C GLY A 101 -6.93 -9.58 -13.64
N ASP A 102 -8.11 -9.49 -13.01
CA ASP A 102 -9.32 -10.13 -13.53
C ASP A 102 -9.88 -9.43 -14.77
N LYS A 103 -9.79 -8.11 -14.82
CA LYS A 103 -10.36 -7.31 -15.93
C LYS A 103 -9.46 -7.28 -17.17
N TYR A 104 -8.15 -7.31 -16.98
CA TYR A 104 -7.14 -7.25 -18.04
C TYR A 104 -6.10 -8.38 -17.84
N PRO A 105 -6.46 -9.64 -18.13
CA PRO A 105 -5.62 -10.80 -17.84
C PRO A 105 -4.27 -10.79 -18.60
N ASP A 106 -4.24 -10.13 -19.75
CA ASP A 106 -3.05 -10.04 -20.61
C ASP A 106 -2.06 -8.94 -20.17
N VAL A 107 -2.43 -8.12 -19.15
CA VAL A 107 -1.63 -6.98 -18.69
C VAL A 107 -1.31 -7.12 -17.21
N SER A 108 -0.04 -7.31 -16.89
CA SER A 108 0.40 -7.31 -15.49
C SER A 108 0.57 -5.86 -15.00
N ILE A 109 -0.37 -5.40 -14.20
CA ILE A 109 -0.29 -4.10 -13.52
C ILE A 109 0.28 -4.30 -12.12
N ASN A 110 1.39 -3.66 -11.82
CA ASN A 110 1.99 -3.63 -10.50
C ASN A 110 2.11 -2.17 -10.06
N LEU A 111 1.64 -1.89 -8.86
CA LEU A 111 1.76 -0.56 -8.27
C LEU A 111 3.05 -0.44 -7.46
N TYR A 112 3.50 0.81 -7.26
CA TYR A 112 4.55 1.13 -6.31
C TYR A 112 4.22 2.44 -5.61
N SER A 113 4.69 2.59 -4.37
CA SER A 113 4.35 3.73 -3.54
C SER A 113 5.56 4.23 -2.76
N GLY A 114 5.55 5.52 -2.45
CA GLY A 114 6.48 6.15 -1.51
C GLY A 114 5.70 6.88 -0.43
N ILE A 115 6.09 6.71 0.83
CA ILE A 115 5.44 7.31 1.99
C ILE A 115 6.42 8.25 2.69
N TYR A 116 5.96 9.44 3.02
CA TYR A 116 6.66 10.40 3.86
C TYR A 116 5.74 10.83 5.01
N TYR A 117 6.19 10.59 6.24
CA TYR A 117 5.44 11.00 7.43
C TYR A 117 5.73 12.46 7.72
N LEU A 118 4.68 13.28 7.80
CA LEU A 118 4.78 14.70 8.09
C LEU A 118 5.01 14.90 9.60
N GLU A 119 6.24 15.24 9.98
CA GLU A 119 6.68 15.29 11.38
C GLU A 119 6.42 16.64 12.07
N SER A 120 6.06 17.69 11.31
CA SER A 120 5.91 19.04 11.85
C SER A 120 4.74 19.80 11.23
N ARG A 121 4.33 20.88 11.89
CA ARG A 121 3.34 21.83 11.34
C ARG A 121 3.96 22.70 10.26
N GLY A 122 3.11 23.26 9.43
CA GLY A 122 3.48 24.38 8.57
C GLY A 122 4.12 24.00 7.25
N TYR A 123 3.92 22.78 6.76
CA TYR A 123 4.22 22.46 5.36
C TYR A 123 3.36 23.31 4.43
N ARG A 124 4.00 23.89 3.42
CA ARG A 124 3.28 24.58 2.34
C ARG A 124 2.94 23.60 1.20
N PRO A 125 1.89 23.85 0.42
CA PRO A 125 1.52 22.97 -0.70
C PRO A 125 2.67 22.66 -1.65
N GLU A 126 3.51 23.66 -1.97
CA GLU A 126 4.67 23.48 -2.86
C GLU A 126 5.70 22.51 -2.28
N GLU A 127 5.85 22.48 -0.96
CA GLU A 127 6.75 21.53 -0.28
C GLU A 127 6.19 20.10 -0.38
N ILE A 128 4.89 19.94 -0.21
CA ILE A 128 4.21 18.64 -0.39
C ILE A 128 4.44 18.12 -1.80
N PHE A 129 4.17 18.90 -2.85
CA PHE A 129 4.44 18.46 -4.23
C PHE A 129 5.92 18.16 -4.50
N ARG A 130 6.84 18.91 -3.87
CA ARG A 130 8.29 18.64 -3.95
C ARG A 130 8.66 17.35 -3.26
N ILE A 131 8.08 17.07 -2.11
CA ILE A 131 8.24 15.80 -1.38
C ILE A 131 7.71 14.66 -2.24
N GLY A 132 6.50 14.76 -2.80
CA GLY A 132 5.90 13.77 -3.68
C GLY A 132 6.79 13.42 -4.88
N LYS A 133 7.39 14.43 -5.52
CA LYS A 133 8.37 14.22 -6.60
C LYS A 133 9.62 13.46 -6.12
N THR A 134 10.09 13.77 -4.92
CA THR A 134 11.23 13.09 -4.30
C THR A 134 10.89 11.65 -3.96
N LEU A 135 9.71 11.41 -3.39
CA LEU A 135 9.19 10.07 -3.08
C LEU A 135 9.09 9.21 -4.33
N LYS A 136 8.54 9.77 -5.43
CA LYS A 136 8.47 9.07 -6.72
C LYS A 136 9.85 8.55 -7.16
N ASN A 137 10.86 9.42 -7.13
CA ASN A 137 12.20 9.06 -7.58
C ASN A 137 12.84 8.01 -6.68
N LYS A 138 12.64 8.10 -5.36
CA LYS A 138 13.13 7.12 -4.38
C LYS A 138 12.36 5.80 -4.51
N ALA A 139 11.04 5.84 -4.59
CA ALA A 139 10.22 4.65 -4.78
C ALA A 139 10.56 3.91 -6.08
N LYS A 140 10.74 4.61 -7.20
CA LYS A 140 11.24 3.99 -8.45
C LYS A 140 12.58 3.28 -8.27
N ARG A 141 13.48 3.86 -7.48
CA ARG A 141 14.84 3.33 -7.30
C ARG A 141 14.89 2.14 -6.34
N TYR A 142 14.12 2.19 -5.25
CA TYR A 142 14.23 1.26 -4.12
C TYR A 142 13.10 0.23 -4.03
N CYS A 143 11.95 0.46 -4.69
CA CYS A 143 10.88 -0.53 -4.75
C CYS A 143 11.16 -1.56 -5.84
N THR A 144 11.21 -2.82 -5.45
CA THR A 144 11.18 -3.96 -6.37
C THR A 144 9.73 -4.41 -6.55
N LEU A 145 9.47 -5.40 -7.43
CA LEU A 145 8.11 -5.94 -7.61
C LEU A 145 7.53 -6.54 -6.32
N GLU A 146 8.38 -6.99 -5.40
CA GLU A 146 7.97 -7.58 -4.14
C GLU A 146 7.92 -6.58 -2.99
N ASN A 147 8.78 -5.55 -3.03
CA ASN A 147 8.76 -4.44 -2.10
C ASN A 147 8.21 -3.20 -2.83
N SER A 148 6.90 -3.08 -2.84
CA SER A 148 6.21 -2.04 -3.60
C SER A 148 6.03 -0.73 -2.83
N ILE A 149 6.43 -0.67 -1.54
CA ILE A 149 6.29 0.51 -0.68
C ILE A 149 7.66 0.95 -0.17
N TYR A 150 8.03 2.20 -0.46
CA TYR A 150 9.18 2.89 0.10
C TYR A 150 8.72 3.85 1.20
N GLU A 151 9.29 3.73 2.39
CA GLU A 151 9.03 4.64 3.50
C GLU A 151 10.28 5.48 3.80
N ASN A 152 10.13 6.80 3.88
CA ASN A 152 11.18 7.69 4.34
C ASN A 152 10.95 8.01 5.83
N ARG A 153 11.07 7.00 6.69
CA ARG A 153 11.12 7.22 8.13
C ARG A 153 12.53 7.62 8.54
N LYS A 154 12.68 8.75 9.18
CA LYS A 154 13.80 8.96 10.10
C LYS A 154 13.48 8.12 11.34
N SER A 155 13.84 6.85 11.33
CA SER A 155 13.77 6.06 12.55
C SER A 155 14.85 6.57 13.49
N ALA A 156 14.44 7.13 14.60
CA ALA A 156 15.28 7.19 15.78
C ALA A 156 15.55 5.73 16.21
N GLY A 157 16.71 5.19 15.86
CA GLY A 157 17.19 3.88 16.29
C GLY A 157 16.71 2.69 15.47
N ASN A 158 17.64 2.06 14.77
CA ASN A 158 17.55 0.81 14.04
C ASN A 158 16.70 0.86 12.75
N ILE A 159 17.35 1.30 11.66
CA ILE A 159 16.89 1.00 10.31
C ILE A 159 17.05 -0.52 10.15
N ILE A 160 15.95 -1.26 10.28
CA ILE A 160 15.93 -2.66 9.84
C ILE A 160 15.99 -2.62 8.33
N ASP A 161 17.12 -2.99 7.77
CA ASP A 161 17.26 -3.25 6.34
C ASP A 161 16.46 -4.50 6.01
N LYS A 162 15.22 -4.29 5.56
CA LYS A 162 14.32 -5.40 5.21
C LYS A 162 14.88 -6.24 4.06
N GLU A 163 15.65 -5.62 3.16
CA GLU A 163 16.28 -6.31 2.02
C GLU A 163 17.42 -7.22 2.47
N ALA A 164 18.22 -6.77 3.43
CA ALA A 164 19.29 -7.60 4.01
C ALA A 164 18.77 -8.87 4.72
N GLY A 165 17.50 -8.85 5.14
CA GLY A 165 16.83 -10.01 5.73
C GLY A 165 16.27 -11.01 4.72
N ILE A 166 16.24 -10.69 3.42
CA ILE A 166 15.64 -11.54 2.40
C ILE A 166 16.72 -12.35 1.68
N LEU A 167 16.86 -13.63 2.05
CA LEU A 167 17.80 -14.52 1.40
C LEU A 167 17.34 -14.97 0.01
N ASN A 168 16.05 -15.25 -0.16
CA ASN A 168 15.44 -15.68 -1.43
C ASN A 168 13.95 -15.33 -1.42
N ARG A 169 13.49 -14.70 -2.50
CA ARG A 169 12.09 -14.24 -2.64
C ARG A 169 11.16 -15.33 -3.18
N GLY A 170 11.70 -16.38 -3.75
CA GLY A 170 10.94 -17.49 -4.31
C GLY A 170 10.00 -17.10 -5.46
N ASN A 171 9.09 -18.01 -5.79
CA ASN A 171 8.06 -17.80 -6.79
C ASN A 171 6.73 -17.36 -6.12
N LEU A 172 6.34 -16.11 -6.35
CA LEU A 172 5.15 -15.50 -5.74
C LEU A 172 3.82 -15.84 -6.43
N THR A 173 3.83 -16.63 -7.52
CA THR A 173 2.61 -16.93 -8.31
C THR A 173 1.50 -17.53 -7.44
N ARG A 174 1.84 -18.46 -6.53
CA ARG A 174 0.86 -19.08 -5.62
C ARG A 174 0.32 -18.09 -4.60
N LEU A 175 1.18 -17.20 -4.08
CA LEU A 175 0.79 -16.16 -3.14
C LEU A 175 -0.15 -15.15 -3.81
N LYS A 176 0.16 -14.71 -5.04
CA LYS A 176 -0.73 -13.84 -5.83
C LYS A 176 -2.09 -14.51 -6.09
N GLY A 177 -2.09 -15.81 -6.44
CA GLY A 177 -3.32 -16.58 -6.60
C GLY A 177 -4.16 -16.63 -5.31
N PHE A 178 -3.52 -16.86 -4.15
CA PHE A 178 -4.20 -16.81 -2.85
C PHE A 178 -4.81 -15.43 -2.59
N MET A 179 -4.05 -14.34 -2.78
CA MET A 179 -4.53 -12.97 -2.58
C MET A 179 -5.71 -12.63 -3.50
N ASN A 180 -5.68 -13.07 -4.77
CA ASN A 180 -6.78 -12.89 -5.72
C ASN A 180 -8.06 -13.60 -5.25
N ARG A 181 -7.95 -14.84 -4.74
CA ARG A 181 -9.08 -15.59 -4.19
C ARG A 181 -9.64 -14.92 -2.94
N ALA A 182 -8.76 -14.45 -2.06
CA ALA A 182 -9.16 -13.67 -0.90
C ALA A 182 -9.90 -12.37 -1.31
N ALA A 183 -9.40 -11.65 -2.31
CA ALA A 183 -10.07 -10.44 -2.82
C ALA A 183 -11.48 -10.71 -3.37
N LYS A 184 -11.75 -11.93 -3.84
CA LYS A 184 -13.09 -12.39 -4.28
C LYS A 184 -14.01 -12.82 -3.15
N GLY A 185 -13.53 -12.85 -1.91
CA GLY A 185 -14.30 -13.29 -0.74
C GLY A 185 -14.43 -14.81 -0.62
N GLU A 186 -13.55 -15.59 -1.27
CA GLU A 186 -13.56 -17.04 -1.14
C GLU A 186 -13.13 -17.45 0.28
N ARG A 187 -13.76 -18.49 0.83
CA ARG A 187 -13.31 -19.10 2.10
C ARG A 187 -11.93 -19.74 1.91
N LEU A 188 -10.97 -19.36 2.77
CA LEU A 188 -9.57 -19.78 2.65
C LEU A 188 -9.00 -20.21 3.99
N THR A 189 -8.18 -21.26 3.97
CA THR A 189 -7.44 -21.71 5.14
C THR A 189 -6.01 -21.19 5.11
N VAL A 190 -5.56 -20.60 6.21
CA VAL A 190 -4.19 -20.11 6.41
C VAL A 190 -3.50 -20.98 7.45
N GLY A 191 -2.52 -21.76 7.00
CA GLY A 191 -1.73 -22.65 7.85
C GLY A 191 -0.33 -22.09 8.13
N PHE A 192 0.10 -22.16 9.40
CA PHE A 192 1.44 -21.83 9.83
C PHE A 192 2.13 -23.10 10.33
N ILE A 193 3.28 -23.46 9.75
CA ILE A 193 4.05 -24.64 10.10
C ILE A 193 5.44 -24.19 10.55
N GLY A 194 5.93 -24.71 11.67
CA GLY A 194 7.26 -24.37 12.17
C GLY A 194 7.50 -24.88 13.59
N GLY A 195 8.58 -24.40 14.20
CA GLY A 195 8.97 -24.74 15.58
C GLY A 195 8.26 -23.87 16.62
N SER A 196 8.84 -23.80 17.81
CA SER A 196 8.33 -23.10 18.99
C SER A 196 7.95 -21.63 18.74
N ILE A 197 8.70 -20.90 17.93
CA ILE A 197 8.37 -19.50 17.58
C ILE A 197 7.06 -19.42 16.83
N THR A 198 6.80 -20.35 15.91
CA THR A 198 5.51 -20.43 15.19
C THR A 198 4.37 -20.80 16.11
N GLN A 199 4.61 -21.70 17.05
CA GLN A 199 3.65 -22.03 18.11
C GLN A 199 3.31 -20.83 18.99
N GLY A 200 4.20 -19.85 19.10
CA GLY A 200 4.05 -18.67 19.95
C GLY A 200 4.84 -18.70 21.25
N PHE A 201 5.84 -19.59 21.35
CA PHE A 201 6.69 -19.67 22.54
C PHE A 201 7.37 -18.33 22.82
N SER A 202 7.41 -17.92 24.07
CA SER A 202 7.89 -16.60 24.55
C SER A 202 7.11 -15.36 24.05
N ALA A 203 6.01 -15.52 23.35
CA ALA A 203 5.10 -14.41 23.15
C ALA A 203 4.40 -14.07 24.48
N THR A 204 4.31 -12.79 24.82
CA THR A 204 3.63 -12.34 26.06
C THR A 204 2.12 -12.59 26.03
N ASP A 205 1.57 -12.89 24.86
CA ASP A 205 0.16 -13.15 24.59
C ASP A 205 0.10 -14.00 23.31
N PRO A 206 -0.73 -15.06 23.23
CA PRO A 206 -0.90 -15.86 22.01
C PRO A 206 -1.20 -15.03 20.76
N ASP A 207 -1.98 -13.96 20.91
CA ASP A 207 -2.34 -13.06 19.81
C ASP A 207 -1.19 -12.16 19.33
N LYS A 208 -0.08 -12.14 20.06
CA LYS A 208 1.11 -11.35 19.74
C LYS A 208 2.18 -12.11 18.96
N CYS A 209 2.06 -13.43 18.81
CA CYS A 209 2.97 -14.19 17.97
C CYS A 209 2.81 -13.80 16.49
N TYR A 210 3.87 -13.98 15.70
CA TYR A 210 3.86 -13.53 14.30
C TYR A 210 2.74 -14.21 13.49
N ALA A 211 2.42 -15.47 13.76
CA ALA A 211 1.39 -16.22 13.05
C ALA A 211 0.00 -15.57 13.27
N ALA A 212 -0.35 -15.28 14.53
CA ALA A 212 -1.62 -14.63 14.88
C ALA A 212 -1.70 -13.21 14.30
N ARG A 213 -0.60 -12.44 14.35
CA ARG A 213 -0.55 -11.09 13.78
C ARG A 213 -0.69 -11.08 12.27
N THR A 214 -0.03 -12.03 11.56
CA THR A 214 -0.17 -12.19 10.11
C THR A 214 -1.61 -12.57 9.75
N PHE A 215 -2.21 -13.48 10.49
CA PHE A 215 -3.61 -13.85 10.30
C PHE A 215 -4.57 -12.67 10.55
N GLY A 216 -4.35 -11.92 11.63
CA GLY A 216 -5.11 -10.70 11.93
C GLY A 216 -4.99 -9.64 10.84
N TRP A 217 -3.81 -9.50 10.25
CA TRP A 217 -3.59 -8.62 9.09
C TRP A 217 -4.39 -9.06 7.87
N LEU A 218 -4.37 -10.35 7.52
CA LEU A 218 -5.16 -10.88 6.40
C LEU A 218 -6.65 -10.60 6.55
N LYS A 219 -7.20 -10.76 7.75
CA LYS A 219 -8.61 -10.44 8.04
C LYS A 219 -8.93 -8.95 7.87
N LYS A 220 -7.99 -8.07 8.19
CA LYS A 220 -8.15 -6.62 7.96
C LYS A 220 -8.10 -6.27 6.48
N VAL A 221 -7.17 -6.86 5.73
CA VAL A 221 -6.97 -6.60 4.31
C VAL A 221 -8.12 -7.14 3.47
N PHE A 222 -8.68 -8.30 3.85
CA PHE A 222 -9.76 -8.97 3.13
C PHE A 222 -10.99 -9.17 4.02
N PRO A 223 -11.73 -8.11 4.38
CA PRO A 223 -12.80 -8.17 5.37
C PRO A 223 -14.00 -9.02 4.92
N ASN A 224 -14.15 -9.26 3.63
CA ASN A 224 -15.24 -10.07 3.06
C ASN A 224 -14.86 -11.56 2.91
N THR A 225 -13.65 -11.95 3.32
CA THR A 225 -13.14 -13.32 3.22
C THR A 225 -13.28 -14.04 4.55
N GLU A 226 -13.86 -15.21 4.53
CA GLU A 226 -13.86 -16.10 5.69
C GLU A 226 -12.55 -16.87 5.72
N PHE A 227 -11.75 -16.63 6.76
CA PHE A 227 -10.46 -17.29 6.96
C PHE A 227 -10.52 -18.31 8.09
N ASP A 228 -10.05 -19.53 7.80
CA ASP A 228 -9.75 -20.54 8.82
C ASP A 228 -8.26 -20.43 9.22
N TYR A 229 -7.99 -20.39 10.52
CA TYR A 229 -6.63 -20.32 11.07
C TYR A 229 -6.16 -21.68 11.57
N VAL A 230 -5.01 -22.12 11.11
CA VAL A 230 -4.36 -23.35 11.59
C VAL A 230 -2.92 -23.03 11.98
N ASN A 231 -2.58 -23.16 13.25
CA ASN A 231 -1.20 -23.09 13.73
C ASN A 231 -0.69 -24.50 14.06
N ALA A 232 0.17 -25.03 13.22
CA ALA A 232 0.84 -26.31 13.36
C ALA A 232 2.31 -26.15 13.80
N GLY A 233 2.60 -25.13 14.62
CA GLY A 233 3.90 -24.98 15.28
C GLY A 233 4.06 -26.05 16.38
N ILE A 234 5.23 -26.68 16.41
CA ILE A 234 5.59 -27.71 17.41
C ILE A 234 6.87 -27.25 18.09
N GLY A 235 6.84 -27.13 19.42
CA GLY A 235 7.97 -26.76 20.26
C GLY A 235 8.10 -27.67 21.47
#